data_56c98dca548b40e9b2c1b6cf88480815
#
_entry.id   56c98dca548b40e9b2c1b6cf88480815
#
_cell.length_a   1.000
_cell.length_b   1.000
_cell.length_c   1.000
_cell.angle_alpha   90.00
_cell.angle_beta   90.00
_cell.angle_gamma   90.00
#
_symmetry.space_group_name_H-M   'P 1'
#
loop_
_entity.id
_entity.type
_entity.pdbx_description
1 polymer ?
#
loop_
_entity_poly.entity_id
_entity_poly.type
_entity_poly.pdbx_seq_one_letter_code
_entity_poly.pdbx_strand_id
1 'polypeptide(L)'
;MMKYIPKKIIFGFLISLILFTKIDAQYLKRSGKDIVNDQGEKIILRAMGIGNWMLQEPYMINAVGAYSGQWEFKEKIETLIGEERTENFYENWLNNFVIKEDIDSLSSWGFNSVRLALHYNLFTLPIEEEPVNGENTWLTKGFELIDNVVSWCESNEIYVILDLHAAPGGQGRDSNISDRNPSKPNLW
;
A
#
# COMPACT_ATOMS: atom_id res chain seq x y z
N MET A 1 53.68 33.39 15.82
CA MET A 1 53.89 31.96 15.50
C MET A 1 52.54 31.35 15.06
N MET A 2 52.31 31.34 13.77
CA MET A 2 51.03 30.84 13.20
C MET A 2 51.09 29.32 13.06
N LYS A 3 50.21 28.59 13.76
CA LYS A 3 50.12 27.13 13.67
C LYS A 3 49.53 26.73 12.32
N TYR A 4 50.25 25.97 11.55
CA TYR A 4 49.87 25.43 10.26
C TYR A 4 48.77 24.35 10.47
N ILE A 5 47.53 24.57 9.98
CA ILE A 5 46.50 23.56 9.99
C ILE A 5 46.65 22.72 8.73
N PRO A 6 46.83 21.39 8.81
CA PRO A 6 47.10 20.58 7.65
C PRO A 6 45.84 20.51 6.74
N LYS A 7 46.04 20.77 5.44
CA LYS A 7 44.97 20.79 4.39
C LYS A 7 44.09 19.53 4.35
N LYS A 8 44.54 18.42 4.87
CA LYS A 8 43.75 17.16 4.94
C LYS A 8 42.60 17.21 5.92
N ILE A 9 42.64 18.05 6.97
CA ILE A 9 41.59 18.20 7.96
C ILE A 9 40.44 19.06 7.39
N ILE A 10 40.78 20.03 6.56
CA ILE A 10 39.76 20.91 5.91
C ILE A 10 38.95 20.12 4.87
N PHE A 11 39.57 19.19 4.15
CA PHE A 11 38.90 18.36 3.15
C PHE A 11 37.93 17.36 3.77
N GLY A 12 38.28 16.77 4.93
CA GLY A 12 37.41 15.87 5.68
C GLY A 12 36.16 16.58 6.24
N PHE A 13 36.28 17.84 6.65
CA PHE A 13 35.16 18.62 7.18
C PHE A 13 34.21 19.10 6.07
N LEU A 14 34.70 19.34 4.86
CA LEU A 14 33.87 19.70 3.70
C LEU A 14 33.04 18.50 3.18
N ILE A 15 33.59 17.29 3.22
CA ILE A 15 32.86 16.06 2.81
C ILE A 15 31.78 15.71 3.84
N SER A 16 32.00 15.95 5.13
CA SER A 16 31.00 15.71 6.17
C SER A 16 29.81 16.66 6.09
N LEU A 17 29.94 17.82 5.45
CA LEU A 17 28.83 18.80 5.32
C LEU A 17 27.90 18.52 4.14
N ILE A 18 28.29 17.62 3.22
CA ILE A 18 27.49 17.30 2.00
C ILE A 18 26.51 16.14 2.23
N LEU A 19 26.61 15.44 3.36
CA LEU A 19 25.81 14.21 3.61
C LEU A 19 24.50 14.44 4.39
N PHE A 20 24.10 15.67 4.65
CA PHE A 20 22.77 15.98 5.16
C PHE A 20 21.84 16.47 4.03
N THR A 21 21.66 15.68 2.99
CA THR A 21 20.46 15.84 2.18
C THR A 21 19.30 15.34 3.05
N LYS A 22 18.48 16.25 3.53
CA LYS A 22 17.17 15.91 4.06
C LYS A 22 16.43 15.19 2.93
N ILE A 23 16.17 13.91 3.10
CA ILE A 23 15.16 13.22 2.29
C ILE A 23 13.83 13.71 2.85
N ASP A 24 13.36 14.85 2.36
CA ASP A 24 12.00 15.27 2.62
C ASP A 24 11.10 14.40 1.73
N ALA A 25 10.19 13.66 2.34
CA ALA A 25 9.18 12.90 1.60
C ALA A 25 8.42 13.87 0.69
N GLN A 26 8.43 13.60 -0.62
CA GLN A 26 7.78 14.45 -1.62
C GLN A 26 6.27 14.20 -1.59
N TYR A 27 5.54 15.00 -0.83
CA TYR A 27 4.08 14.95 -0.81
C TYR A 27 3.48 15.87 -1.87
N LEU A 28 2.46 15.37 -2.56
CA LEU A 28 1.65 16.18 -3.45
C LEU A 28 0.72 17.08 -2.65
N LYS A 29 0.52 18.31 -3.12
CA LYS A 29 -0.32 19.32 -2.49
C LYS A 29 -1.35 19.86 -3.47
N ARG A 30 -2.47 20.35 -2.95
CA ARG A 30 -3.45 21.08 -3.75
C ARG A 30 -3.06 22.55 -3.86
N SER A 31 -3.04 23.09 -5.07
CA SER A 31 -2.91 24.52 -5.35
C SER A 31 -4.06 24.95 -6.27
N GLY A 32 -5.08 25.59 -5.71
CA GLY A 32 -6.31 25.92 -6.45
C GLY A 32 -7.02 24.67 -6.98
N LYS A 33 -7.01 24.47 -8.29
CA LYS A 33 -7.59 23.29 -8.98
C LYS A 33 -6.53 22.25 -9.38
N ASP A 34 -5.26 22.55 -9.15
CA ASP A 34 -4.15 21.72 -9.57
C ASP A 34 -3.57 20.89 -8.40
N ILE A 35 -2.99 19.75 -8.72
CA ILE A 35 -2.10 18.99 -7.86
C ILE A 35 -0.68 19.43 -8.19
N VAL A 36 0.11 19.78 -7.17
CA VAL A 36 1.47 20.25 -7.33
C VAL A 36 2.44 19.50 -6.42
N ASN A 37 3.71 19.43 -6.83
CA ASN A 37 4.81 18.93 -6.00
C ASN A 37 5.28 20.02 -5.00
N ASP A 38 6.34 19.73 -4.25
CA ASP A 38 6.90 20.65 -3.26
C ASP A 38 7.54 21.90 -3.89
N GLN A 39 7.92 21.83 -5.15
CA GLN A 39 8.43 22.97 -5.94
C GLN A 39 7.30 23.86 -6.50
N GLY A 40 6.04 23.47 -6.31
CA GLY A 40 4.88 24.17 -6.84
C GLY A 40 4.60 23.86 -8.33
N GLU A 41 5.26 22.88 -8.90
CA GLU A 41 5.06 22.46 -10.28
C GLU A 41 3.82 21.57 -10.38
N LYS A 42 3.01 21.79 -11.44
CA LYS A 42 1.80 21.02 -11.69
C LYS A 42 2.14 19.58 -12.08
N ILE A 43 1.56 18.62 -11.36
CA ILE A 43 1.68 17.20 -11.63
C ILE A 43 0.38 16.66 -12.22
N ILE A 44 0.50 15.91 -13.31
CA ILE A 44 -0.58 15.11 -13.88
C ILE A 44 -0.31 13.65 -13.51
N LEU A 45 -1.15 13.08 -12.65
CA LEU A 45 -1.03 11.69 -12.25
C LEU A 45 -1.46 10.76 -13.39
N ARG A 46 -0.53 9.95 -13.87
CA ARG A 46 -0.77 8.82 -14.77
C ARG A 46 -0.65 7.55 -13.94
N ALA A 47 -1.77 7.13 -13.37
CA ALA A 47 -1.81 6.07 -12.37
C ALA A 47 -2.18 4.71 -12.97
N MET A 48 -1.54 3.65 -12.45
CA MET A 48 -2.03 2.28 -12.55
C MET A 48 -2.73 1.90 -11.24
N GLY A 49 -3.97 1.40 -11.34
CA GLY A 49 -4.66 0.78 -10.20
C GLY A 49 -4.17 -0.65 -9.99
N ILE A 50 -3.61 -0.92 -8.83
CA ILE A 50 -3.24 -2.26 -8.40
C ILE A 50 -4.40 -2.84 -7.59
N GLY A 51 -5.29 -3.53 -8.28
CA GLY A 51 -6.40 -4.27 -7.69
C GLY A 51 -6.08 -5.75 -7.52
N ASN A 52 -7.01 -6.47 -6.91
CA ASN A 52 -6.95 -7.93 -6.70
C ASN A 52 -5.75 -8.45 -5.89
N TRP A 53 -4.94 -7.56 -5.35
CA TRP A 53 -3.81 -7.89 -4.49
C TRP A 53 -4.23 -8.01 -3.02
N MET A 54 -4.45 -6.85 -2.36
CA MET A 54 -4.88 -6.81 -0.96
C MET A 54 -6.39 -7.01 -0.80
N LEU A 55 -7.16 -6.72 -1.85
CA LEU A 55 -8.59 -6.96 -1.96
C LEU A 55 -8.88 -7.76 -3.23
N GLN A 56 -9.40 -8.98 -3.07
CA GLN A 56 -9.77 -9.83 -4.18
C GLN A 56 -11.21 -9.56 -4.62
N GLU A 57 -11.36 -9.09 -5.85
CA GLU A 57 -12.65 -8.78 -6.46
C GLU A 57 -12.98 -9.83 -7.53
N PRO A 58 -14.14 -10.51 -7.46
CA PRO A 58 -14.47 -11.66 -8.32
C PRO A 58 -14.34 -11.38 -9.83
N TYR A 59 -14.70 -10.19 -10.28
CA TYR A 59 -14.64 -9.84 -11.70
C TYR A 59 -13.21 -9.73 -12.24
N MET A 60 -12.24 -9.41 -11.38
CA MET A 60 -10.83 -9.27 -11.79
C MET A 60 -10.15 -10.62 -12.05
N ILE A 61 -10.68 -11.71 -11.51
CA ILE A 61 -10.18 -13.07 -11.72
C ILE A 61 -11.17 -13.95 -12.49
N ASN A 62 -12.13 -13.33 -13.18
CA ASN A 62 -13.17 -14.00 -13.96
C ASN A 62 -13.98 -15.03 -13.16
N ALA A 63 -14.31 -14.70 -11.92
CA ALA A 63 -15.02 -15.57 -10.98
C ALA A 63 -16.38 -14.99 -10.55
N VAL A 64 -16.97 -14.09 -11.35
CA VAL A 64 -18.32 -13.54 -11.11
C VAL A 64 -19.35 -14.67 -11.03
N GLY A 65 -20.12 -14.68 -9.94
CA GLY A 65 -21.11 -15.74 -9.67
C GLY A 65 -20.55 -16.99 -8.97
N ALA A 66 -19.23 -17.11 -8.86
CA ALA A 66 -18.64 -18.18 -8.07
C ALA A 66 -18.59 -17.84 -6.57
N TYR A 67 -18.41 -16.57 -6.24
CA TYR A 67 -18.46 -16.02 -4.87
C TYR A 67 -18.81 -14.53 -4.93
N SER A 68 -19.30 -13.97 -3.81
CA SER A 68 -19.76 -12.59 -3.75
C SER A 68 -18.71 -11.59 -3.29
N GLY A 69 -17.69 -12.02 -2.55
CA GLY A 69 -16.61 -11.18 -2.03
C GLY A 69 -15.42 -12.02 -1.58
N GLN A 70 -14.34 -11.36 -1.18
CA GLN A 70 -13.10 -12.03 -0.73
C GLN A 70 -13.35 -12.95 0.46
N TRP A 71 -14.23 -12.55 1.41
CA TRP A 71 -14.57 -13.36 2.57
C TRP A 71 -15.13 -14.73 2.18
N GLU A 72 -16.07 -14.77 1.22
CA GLU A 72 -16.65 -16.02 0.74
C GLU A 72 -15.64 -16.86 -0.05
N PHE A 73 -14.79 -16.21 -0.82
CA PHE A 73 -13.71 -16.89 -1.54
C PHE A 73 -12.73 -17.58 -0.56
N LYS A 74 -12.34 -16.89 0.50
CA LYS A 74 -11.48 -17.46 1.55
C LYS A 74 -12.14 -18.66 2.20
N GLU A 75 -13.42 -18.58 2.59
CA GLU A 75 -14.17 -19.70 3.18
C GLU A 75 -14.25 -20.92 2.24
N LYS A 76 -14.43 -20.69 0.93
CA LYS A 76 -14.45 -21.77 -0.06
C LYS A 76 -13.07 -22.43 -0.21
N ILE A 77 -12.00 -21.67 -0.26
CA ILE A 77 -10.64 -22.22 -0.29
C ILE A 77 -10.39 -23.04 0.99
N GLU A 78 -10.74 -22.51 2.15
CA GLU A 78 -10.55 -23.19 3.43
C GLU A 78 -11.33 -24.50 3.51
N THR A 79 -12.55 -24.54 2.98
CA THR A 79 -13.33 -25.77 2.87
C THR A 79 -12.66 -26.81 1.97
N LEU A 80 -11.94 -26.39 0.94
CA LEU A 80 -11.29 -27.28 -0.03
C LEU A 80 -9.95 -27.81 0.44
N ILE A 81 -9.13 -27.00 1.08
CA ILE A 81 -7.73 -27.32 1.38
C ILE A 81 -7.36 -27.25 2.87
N GLY A 82 -8.27 -26.78 3.73
CA GLY A 82 -8.09 -26.59 5.17
C GLY A 82 -7.42 -25.26 5.52
N GLU A 83 -7.56 -24.87 6.79
CA GLU A 83 -7.13 -23.56 7.33
C GLU A 83 -5.64 -23.28 7.09
N GLU A 84 -4.75 -24.16 7.53
CA GLU A 84 -3.29 -23.98 7.39
C GLU A 84 -2.84 -23.76 5.94
N ARG A 85 -3.40 -24.50 5.00
CA ARG A 85 -3.05 -24.34 3.57
C ARG A 85 -3.65 -23.07 2.98
N THR A 86 -4.79 -22.63 3.50
CA THR A 86 -5.42 -21.38 3.09
C THR A 86 -4.59 -20.18 3.57
N GLU A 87 -4.08 -20.21 4.78
CA GLU A 87 -3.18 -19.20 5.28
C GLU A 87 -1.89 -19.13 4.44
N ASN A 88 -1.27 -20.27 4.16
CA ASN A 88 -0.10 -20.36 3.28
C ASN A 88 -0.40 -19.85 1.86
N PHE A 89 -1.60 -20.12 1.33
CA PHE A 89 -2.02 -19.59 0.03
C PHE A 89 -2.07 -18.04 0.04
N TYR A 90 -2.72 -17.45 1.05
CA TYR A 90 -2.83 -15.99 1.15
C TYR A 90 -1.49 -15.31 1.45
N GLU A 91 -0.64 -15.94 2.25
CA GLU A 91 0.72 -15.43 2.46
C GLU A 91 1.52 -15.40 1.15
N ASN A 92 1.49 -16.47 0.37
CA ASN A 92 2.13 -16.52 -0.94
C ASN A 92 1.51 -15.56 -1.93
N TRP A 93 0.17 -15.43 -1.94
CA TRP A 93 -0.53 -14.44 -2.75
C TRP A 93 -0.05 -13.04 -2.47
N LEU A 94 -0.09 -12.60 -1.23
CA LEU A 94 0.30 -11.24 -0.83
C LEU A 94 1.77 -10.93 -1.10
N ASN A 95 2.65 -11.91 -0.93
CA ASN A 95 4.09 -11.71 -1.09
C ASN A 95 4.57 -11.77 -2.56
N ASN A 96 3.77 -12.36 -3.47
CA ASN A 96 4.20 -12.60 -4.85
C ASN A 96 3.31 -11.92 -5.91
N PHE A 97 2.16 -11.38 -5.54
CA PHE A 97 1.23 -10.77 -6.50
C PHE A 97 1.73 -9.42 -7.02
N VAL A 98 2.37 -8.64 -6.16
CA VAL A 98 3.05 -7.39 -6.53
C VAL A 98 4.50 -7.50 -6.07
N ILE A 99 5.41 -7.37 -7.01
CA ILE A 99 6.86 -7.44 -6.76
C ILE A 99 7.55 -6.18 -7.29
N LYS A 100 8.81 -5.99 -6.94
CA LYS A 100 9.58 -4.81 -7.34
C LYS A 100 9.62 -4.61 -8.86
N GLU A 101 9.75 -5.70 -9.60
CA GLU A 101 9.84 -5.71 -11.07
C GLU A 101 8.57 -5.17 -11.73
N ASP A 102 7.40 -5.29 -11.09
CA ASP A 102 6.16 -4.69 -11.58
C ASP A 102 6.23 -3.17 -11.50
N ILE A 103 6.74 -2.63 -10.38
CA ILE A 103 6.91 -1.18 -10.19
C ILE A 103 7.97 -0.62 -11.15
N ASP A 104 9.10 -1.32 -11.32
CA ASP A 104 10.14 -0.96 -12.28
C ASP A 104 9.56 -0.92 -13.71
N SER A 105 8.71 -1.88 -14.07
CA SER A 105 8.04 -1.94 -15.37
C SER A 105 7.06 -0.78 -15.56
N LEU A 106 6.24 -0.45 -14.56
CA LEU A 106 5.31 0.68 -14.61
C LEU A 106 6.06 2.01 -14.84
N SER A 107 7.18 2.22 -14.13
CA SER A 107 8.04 3.38 -14.35
C SER A 107 8.54 3.43 -15.80
N SER A 108 9.07 2.32 -16.31
CA SER A 108 9.58 2.23 -17.68
C SER A 108 8.52 2.52 -18.76
N TRP A 109 7.25 2.25 -18.46
CA TRP A 109 6.11 2.54 -19.35
C TRP A 109 5.57 3.96 -19.22
N GLY A 110 6.18 4.78 -18.36
CA GLY A 110 5.84 6.19 -18.18
C GLY A 110 4.68 6.45 -17.20
N PHE A 111 4.27 5.47 -16.40
CA PHE A 111 3.41 5.73 -15.25
C PHE A 111 4.21 6.48 -14.18
N ASN A 112 3.57 7.43 -13.51
CA ASN A 112 4.18 8.19 -12.41
C ASN A 112 3.40 8.05 -11.10
N SER A 113 2.44 7.15 -11.04
CA SER A 113 1.67 6.89 -9.82
C SER A 113 1.04 5.50 -9.85
N VAL A 114 0.84 4.94 -8.65
CA VAL A 114 0.09 3.71 -8.42
C VAL A 114 -0.99 3.97 -7.38
N ARG A 115 -2.14 3.32 -7.53
CA ARG A 115 -3.22 3.30 -6.53
C ARG A 115 -3.34 1.89 -5.97
N LEU A 116 -3.19 1.75 -4.67
CA LEU A 116 -3.31 0.48 -3.95
C LEU A 116 -4.72 0.36 -3.37
N ALA A 117 -5.48 -0.64 -3.81
CA ALA A 117 -6.78 -0.96 -3.22
C ALA A 117 -6.56 -1.83 -1.97
N LEU A 118 -6.72 -1.21 -0.79
CA LEU A 118 -6.42 -1.81 0.50
C LEU A 118 -7.66 -2.47 1.11
N HIS A 119 -7.43 -3.56 1.83
CA HIS A 119 -8.44 -4.17 2.68
C HIS A 119 -8.10 -3.96 4.16
N TYR A 120 -9.07 -3.49 4.95
CA TYR A 120 -8.88 -3.12 6.35
C TYR A 120 -8.31 -4.25 7.22
N ASN A 121 -8.67 -5.51 6.93
CA ASN A 121 -8.27 -6.68 7.73
C ASN A 121 -6.78 -7.01 7.68
N LEU A 122 -6.00 -6.34 6.82
CA LEU A 122 -4.54 -6.41 6.83
C LEU A 122 -3.91 -5.44 7.82
N PHE A 123 -4.70 -4.50 8.38
CA PHE A 123 -4.24 -3.42 9.25
C PHE A 123 -4.87 -3.44 10.64
N THR A 124 -6.11 -3.93 10.77
CA THR A 124 -6.86 -4.00 12.03
C THR A 124 -7.64 -5.30 12.13
N LEU A 125 -8.09 -5.62 13.34
CA LEU A 125 -9.03 -6.74 13.55
C LEU A 125 -10.41 -6.42 12.97
N PRO A 126 -11.28 -7.44 12.79
CA PRO A 126 -12.68 -7.26 12.46
C PRO A 126 -13.41 -6.38 13.48
N ILE A 127 -14.50 -5.73 13.05
CA ILE A 127 -15.31 -4.82 13.89
C ILE A 127 -15.76 -5.50 15.19
N GLU A 128 -16.15 -6.75 15.12
CA GLU A 128 -16.63 -7.54 16.26
C GLU A 128 -15.55 -7.86 17.30
N GLU A 129 -14.28 -7.67 16.93
CA GLU A 129 -13.11 -7.92 17.78
C GLU A 129 -12.40 -6.63 18.22
N GLU A 130 -12.77 -5.48 17.65
CA GLU A 130 -12.22 -4.16 17.96
C GLU A 130 -13.17 -3.32 18.82
N PRO A 131 -12.67 -2.49 19.77
CA PRO A 131 -11.29 -2.44 20.24
C PRO A 131 -11.00 -3.55 21.28
N VAL A 132 -9.76 -4.09 21.26
CA VAL A 132 -9.32 -5.02 22.27
C VAL A 132 -8.95 -4.24 23.53
N ASN A 133 -9.67 -4.47 24.66
CA ASN A 133 -9.46 -3.77 25.93
C ASN A 133 -9.52 -2.22 25.84
N GLY A 134 -10.25 -1.68 24.85
CA GLY A 134 -10.36 -0.23 24.65
C GLY A 134 -9.18 0.40 23.91
N GLU A 135 -8.24 -0.39 23.41
CA GLU A 135 -7.10 0.06 22.62
C GLU A 135 -7.21 -0.38 21.15
N ASN A 136 -6.70 0.45 20.24
CA ASN A 136 -6.64 0.07 18.83
C ASN A 136 -5.68 -1.11 18.63
N THR A 137 -6.10 -2.09 17.82
CA THR A 137 -5.24 -3.23 17.45
C THR A 137 -4.70 -3.04 16.05
N TRP A 138 -3.38 -2.98 15.93
CA TRP A 138 -2.70 -2.85 14.66
C TRP A 138 -2.04 -4.16 14.26
N LEU A 139 -2.33 -4.61 13.03
CA LEU A 139 -1.68 -5.76 12.40
C LEU A 139 -0.53 -5.26 11.51
N THR A 140 0.66 -5.86 11.65
CA THR A 140 1.86 -5.37 10.95
C THR A 140 1.90 -5.70 9.47
N LYS A 141 1.28 -6.81 9.05
CA LYS A 141 1.37 -7.36 7.69
C LYS A 141 1.03 -6.36 6.59
N GLY A 142 -0.08 -5.64 6.73
CA GLY A 142 -0.50 -4.64 5.74
C GLY A 142 0.51 -3.49 5.61
N PHE A 143 1.04 -3.03 6.73
CA PHE A 143 2.04 -1.95 6.75
C PHE A 143 3.34 -2.39 6.10
N GLU A 144 3.85 -3.60 6.39
CA GLU A 144 5.06 -4.16 5.78
C GLU A 144 4.94 -4.25 4.25
N LEU A 145 3.78 -4.69 3.75
CA LEU A 145 3.52 -4.75 2.31
C LEU A 145 3.51 -3.37 1.66
N ILE A 146 2.87 -2.38 2.32
CA ILE A 146 2.87 -0.98 1.82
C ILE A 146 4.27 -0.38 1.86
N ASP A 147 5.02 -0.56 2.93
CA ASP A 147 6.38 -0.03 3.08
C ASP A 147 7.30 -0.53 1.97
N ASN A 148 7.18 -1.81 1.59
CA ASN A 148 7.91 -2.37 0.46
C ASN A 148 7.56 -1.65 -0.85
N VAL A 149 6.25 -1.52 -1.16
CA VAL A 149 5.82 -0.84 -2.40
C VAL A 149 6.21 0.64 -2.39
N VAL A 150 6.07 1.33 -1.27
CA VAL A 150 6.49 2.74 -1.14
C VAL A 150 7.99 2.88 -1.42
N SER A 151 8.83 2.00 -0.86
CA SER A 151 10.28 1.99 -1.11
C SER A 151 10.63 1.73 -2.58
N TRP A 152 9.91 0.80 -3.24
CA TRP A 152 10.11 0.55 -4.67
C TRP A 152 9.64 1.72 -5.53
N CYS A 153 8.52 2.33 -5.17
CA CYS A 153 7.98 3.52 -5.84
C CYS A 153 8.89 4.74 -5.67
N GLU A 154 9.43 4.96 -4.48
CA GLU A 154 10.41 6.03 -4.21
C GLU A 154 11.65 5.89 -5.12
N SER A 155 12.18 4.67 -5.24
CA SER A 155 13.33 4.37 -6.11
C SER A 155 13.04 4.60 -7.61
N ASN A 156 11.77 4.67 -7.99
CA ASN A 156 11.27 4.83 -9.36
C ASN A 156 10.58 6.18 -9.61
N GLU A 157 10.61 7.10 -8.65
CA GLU A 157 9.92 8.41 -8.71
C GLU A 157 8.40 8.29 -8.98
N ILE A 158 7.76 7.24 -8.44
CA ILE A 158 6.33 6.95 -8.56
C ILE A 158 5.60 7.39 -7.29
N TYR A 159 4.55 8.18 -7.42
CA TYR A 159 3.64 8.54 -6.32
C TYR A 159 2.74 7.37 -5.95
N VAL A 160 2.48 7.20 -4.65
CA VAL A 160 1.58 6.16 -4.13
C VAL A 160 0.28 6.78 -3.65
N ILE A 161 -0.85 6.23 -4.08
CA ILE A 161 -2.19 6.58 -3.62
C ILE A 161 -2.72 5.41 -2.81
N LEU A 162 -2.87 5.61 -1.50
CA LEU A 162 -3.47 4.64 -0.60
C LEU A 162 -5.00 4.81 -0.61
N ASP A 163 -5.71 3.76 -0.99
CA ASP A 163 -7.16 3.74 -1.06
C ASP A 163 -7.71 2.63 -0.16
N LEU A 164 -8.32 3.01 0.97
CA LEU A 164 -9.04 2.06 1.82
C LEU A 164 -10.31 1.61 1.10
N HIS A 165 -10.15 0.68 0.17
CA HIS A 165 -11.18 0.25 -0.76
C HIS A 165 -12.20 -0.70 -0.13
N ALA A 166 -11.76 -1.57 0.78
CA ALA A 166 -12.62 -2.34 1.66
C ALA A 166 -12.47 -1.81 3.09
N ALA A 167 -13.39 -0.95 3.51
CA ALA A 167 -13.48 -0.41 4.86
C ALA A 167 -14.11 -1.43 5.82
N PRO A 168 -13.92 -1.28 7.15
CA PRO A 168 -14.44 -2.21 8.14
C PRO A 168 -15.94 -2.51 7.97
N GLY A 169 -16.27 -3.76 7.71
CA GLY A 169 -17.62 -4.24 7.46
C GLY A 169 -18.20 -3.93 6.07
N GLY A 170 -17.41 -3.33 5.19
CA GLY A 170 -17.81 -2.93 3.83
C GLY A 170 -18.58 -1.62 3.78
N GLN A 171 -18.13 -0.68 2.97
CA GLN A 171 -18.70 0.68 2.85
C GLN A 171 -19.89 0.76 1.87
N GLY A 172 -20.37 -0.32 1.36
CA GLY A 172 -21.46 -0.33 0.39
C GLY A 172 -22.29 -1.60 0.42
N ARG A 173 -23.26 -1.70 -0.48
CA ARG A 173 -24.10 -2.89 -0.63
C ARG A 173 -23.48 -3.96 -1.54
N ASP A 174 -22.51 -3.56 -2.35
CA ASP A 174 -21.87 -4.43 -3.34
C ASP A 174 -20.71 -5.18 -2.71
N SER A 175 -20.95 -6.45 -2.36
CA SER A 175 -19.94 -7.34 -1.79
C SER A 175 -18.77 -7.59 -2.74
N ASN A 176 -18.98 -7.53 -4.06
CA ASN A 176 -17.91 -7.75 -5.04
C ASN A 176 -16.80 -6.69 -4.98
N ILE A 177 -17.13 -5.50 -4.49
CA ILE A 177 -16.18 -4.36 -4.45
C ILE A 177 -15.76 -4.07 -3.01
N SER A 178 -16.69 -4.09 -2.07
CA SER A 178 -16.46 -3.66 -0.68
C SER A 178 -16.14 -4.80 0.28
N ASP A 179 -16.14 -6.02 -0.17
CA ASP A 179 -16.01 -7.25 0.62
C ASP A 179 -17.01 -7.34 1.78
N ARG A 180 -18.21 -6.80 1.58
CA ARG A 180 -19.25 -6.83 2.61
C ARG A 180 -19.75 -8.25 2.86
N ASN A 181 -19.61 -8.71 4.09
CA ASN A 181 -20.31 -9.91 4.58
C ASN A 181 -21.63 -9.50 5.24
N PRO A 182 -22.82 -9.87 4.66
CA PRO A 182 -24.10 -9.46 5.20
C PRO A 182 -24.43 -10.04 6.58
N SER A 183 -23.73 -11.10 6.99
CA SER A 183 -23.91 -11.74 8.31
C SER A 183 -23.07 -11.11 9.43
N LYS A 184 -22.20 -10.16 9.09
CA LYS A 184 -21.27 -9.50 10.01
C LYS A 184 -21.65 -8.04 10.24
N PRO A 185 -21.24 -7.43 11.37
CA PRO A 185 -21.41 -6.00 11.61
C PRO A 185 -20.75 -5.14 10.52
N ASN A 186 -21.28 -3.96 10.30
CA ASN A 186 -20.65 -2.93 9.49
C ASN A 186 -20.74 -1.56 10.16
N LEU A 187 -19.89 -0.64 9.75
CA LEU A 187 -19.86 0.74 10.26
C LEU A 187 -20.60 1.72 9.34
N TRP A 188 -21.12 1.26 8.18
CA TRP A 188 -21.66 2.12 7.10
C TRP A 188 -23.10 1.75 6.73
#